data_51ca548977791495ff3ddbb46971c589
#
_entry.id   51ca548977791495ff3ddbb46971c589
#
_cell.length_a   1.000
_cell.length_b   1.000
_cell.length_c   1.000
_cell.angle_alpha   90.00
_cell.angle_beta   90.00
_cell.angle_gamma   90.00
#
_symmetry.space_group_name_H-M   'P 1'
#
loop_
_entity.id
_entity.type
_entity.pdbx_description
1 polymer ?
#
loop_
_entity_poly.entity_id
_entity_poly.type
_entity_poly.pdbx_seq_one_letter_code
_entity_poly.pdbx_strand_id
1 'polypeptide(L)'
;MNVKAEALDQHKVQLTIDVPAEVVVKGFKQAVARIANQVKIPGFRKGKAPRRIIEMHFGKEAVAGEAQDIVINQALNDAIMQEKLIAVTTPEVKQERFSETEGAAFTATFVKQPKVKLGEYKGLSAKHVKPEISGEGKTYPLEIGSKSFIPGFEDQLEGHKAGDDVTVSVSFPKDYFVDTLAGKEAEFAVHINDVKHKVIPVIDDAFAKSISRHETLDELKESLKQQMQLRAFQQAEEAYHQSLINQAVANSEVDIPQEMVDQRIDEIEQEVKLNMEAQGMDFDKYLSNMGKSEEEFRQSYNKTAEQQVREGLVLAEIANVEKLEATNQDLNMEFYSMARQFNAEPKDVIKIIRDENRAGMLYNSVLRKKAAAFIYGAAVKEESKKEETAKKTESSAKEKKESPLAAKTVKELKAYAEEKGIALDSRAKKADIIATIEAAERK
;
A
#
# COMPACT_ATOMS: atom_id res chain seq x y z
N MET A 1 -13.13 30.62 -28.88
CA MET A 1 -13.27 30.55 -27.43
C MET A 1 -12.20 31.45 -26.83
N ASN A 2 -12.54 32.32 -25.91
CA ASN A 2 -11.60 33.17 -25.20
C ASN A 2 -11.56 32.72 -23.73
N VAL A 3 -10.35 32.51 -23.19
CA VAL A 3 -10.17 32.01 -21.84
C VAL A 3 -9.25 32.97 -21.10
N LYS A 4 -9.64 33.39 -19.90
CA LYS A 4 -8.84 34.18 -19.00
C LYS A 4 -8.73 33.45 -17.67
N ALA A 5 -7.51 33.13 -17.27
CA ALA A 5 -7.24 32.49 -15.99
C ALA A 5 -6.78 33.52 -14.96
N GLU A 6 -7.43 33.56 -13.81
CA GLU A 6 -7.07 34.39 -12.67
C GLU A 6 -6.83 33.50 -11.44
N ALA A 7 -5.68 33.67 -10.79
CA ALA A 7 -5.42 33.00 -9.52
C ALA A 7 -6.12 33.77 -8.39
N LEU A 8 -7.03 33.14 -7.69
CA LEU A 8 -7.70 33.70 -6.53
C LEU A 8 -6.84 33.56 -5.26
N ASP A 9 -6.14 32.44 -5.15
CA ASP A 9 -5.14 32.18 -4.10
C ASP A 9 -4.05 31.23 -4.63
N GLN A 10 -3.23 30.62 -3.73
CA GLN A 10 -2.17 29.70 -4.13
C GLN A 10 -2.69 28.48 -4.89
N HIS A 11 -3.88 28.00 -4.54
CA HIS A 11 -4.45 26.76 -5.06
C HIS A 11 -5.71 26.98 -5.88
N LYS A 12 -6.46 28.06 -5.66
CA LYS A 12 -7.73 28.34 -6.35
C LYS A 12 -7.52 29.18 -7.60
N VAL A 13 -8.11 28.73 -8.69
CA VAL A 13 -8.11 29.42 -9.99
C VAL A 13 -9.54 29.61 -10.44
N GLN A 14 -9.80 30.81 -10.97
CA GLN A 14 -11.03 31.11 -11.66
C GLN A 14 -10.72 31.25 -13.15
N LEU A 15 -11.43 30.49 -13.97
CA LEU A 15 -11.43 30.65 -15.43
C LEU A 15 -12.66 31.41 -15.84
N THR A 16 -12.47 32.53 -16.54
CA THR A 16 -13.54 33.23 -17.26
C THR A 16 -13.50 32.78 -18.71
N ILE A 17 -14.60 32.15 -19.16
CA ILE A 17 -14.69 31.50 -20.46
C ILE A 17 -15.79 32.17 -21.28
N ASP A 18 -15.41 32.66 -22.47
CA ASP A 18 -16.33 33.23 -23.43
C ASP A 18 -16.40 32.36 -24.68
N VAL A 19 -17.57 31.79 -24.93
CA VAL A 19 -17.82 30.81 -25.97
C VAL A 19 -18.59 31.44 -27.12
N PRO A 20 -18.09 31.40 -28.37
CA PRO A 20 -18.76 32.02 -29.49
C PRO A 20 -20.09 31.31 -29.84
N ALA A 21 -21.03 32.09 -30.41
CA ALA A 21 -22.38 31.63 -30.77
C ALA A 21 -22.38 30.36 -31.65
N GLU A 22 -21.41 30.22 -32.53
CA GLU A 22 -21.28 29.02 -33.39
C GLU A 22 -21.12 27.71 -32.62
N VAL A 23 -20.39 27.73 -31.46
CA VAL A 23 -20.20 26.57 -30.60
C VAL A 23 -21.50 26.26 -29.86
N VAL A 24 -22.20 27.28 -29.37
CA VAL A 24 -23.50 27.13 -28.72
C VAL A 24 -24.53 26.51 -29.65
N VAL A 25 -24.61 26.97 -30.91
CA VAL A 25 -25.46 26.38 -31.94
C VAL A 25 -25.12 24.90 -32.20
N LYS A 26 -23.84 24.54 -32.21
CA LYS A 26 -23.42 23.13 -32.30
C LYS A 26 -23.87 22.34 -31.10
N GLY A 27 -23.77 22.88 -29.90
CA GLY A 27 -24.25 22.27 -28.65
C GLY A 27 -25.74 22.00 -28.68
N PHE A 28 -26.55 22.94 -29.15
CA PHE A 28 -27.99 22.70 -29.33
C PHE A 28 -28.28 21.57 -30.31
N LYS A 29 -27.53 21.46 -31.43
CA LYS A 29 -27.67 20.33 -32.37
C LYS A 29 -27.32 18.99 -31.71
N GLN A 30 -26.30 18.96 -30.87
CA GLN A 30 -25.91 17.76 -30.13
C GLN A 30 -26.94 17.39 -29.07
N ALA A 31 -27.46 18.35 -28.30
CA ALA A 31 -28.52 18.16 -27.33
C ALA A 31 -29.78 17.56 -27.95
N VAL A 32 -30.24 18.13 -29.06
CA VAL A 32 -31.36 17.60 -29.85
C VAL A 32 -31.10 16.16 -30.28
N ALA A 33 -29.92 15.86 -30.80
CA ALA A 33 -29.57 14.52 -31.23
C ALA A 33 -29.50 13.53 -30.07
N ARG A 34 -28.99 13.95 -28.90
CA ARG A 34 -28.88 13.15 -27.69
C ARG A 34 -30.26 12.79 -27.14
N ILE A 35 -31.13 13.79 -26.98
CA ILE A 35 -32.52 13.59 -26.54
C ILE A 35 -33.29 12.67 -27.50
N ALA A 36 -33.18 12.94 -28.85
CA ALA A 36 -33.81 12.13 -29.85
C ALA A 36 -33.38 10.64 -29.83
N ASN A 37 -32.13 10.39 -29.42
CA ASN A 37 -31.58 9.04 -29.30
C ASN A 37 -31.94 8.35 -27.96
N GLN A 38 -32.23 9.09 -26.93
CA GLN A 38 -32.58 8.55 -25.63
C GLN A 38 -34.07 8.18 -25.54
N VAL A 39 -34.93 8.94 -26.20
CA VAL A 39 -36.39 8.85 -26.05
C VAL A 39 -37.06 8.39 -27.35
N LYS A 40 -38.17 7.60 -27.20
CA LYS A 40 -39.02 7.20 -28.31
C LYS A 40 -40.09 8.25 -28.52
N ILE A 41 -40.02 8.98 -29.65
CA ILE A 41 -41.00 10.00 -30.01
C ILE A 41 -42.01 9.40 -31.00
N PRO A 42 -43.33 9.45 -30.73
CA PRO A 42 -44.36 8.94 -31.64
C PRO A 42 -44.25 9.57 -33.04
N GLY A 43 -44.31 8.73 -34.08
CA GLY A 43 -44.21 9.17 -35.49
C GLY A 43 -42.78 9.37 -36.04
N PHE A 44 -41.75 9.20 -35.22
CA PHE A 44 -40.35 9.33 -35.66
C PHE A 44 -39.52 8.12 -35.27
N ARG A 45 -38.56 7.78 -36.19
CA ARG A 45 -37.54 6.78 -35.88
C ARG A 45 -36.58 7.38 -34.86
N LYS A 46 -36.12 6.57 -33.90
CA LYS A 46 -35.16 6.93 -32.84
C LYS A 46 -33.98 7.71 -33.43
N GLY A 47 -33.68 8.89 -32.89
CA GLY A 47 -32.62 9.79 -33.36
C GLY A 47 -32.96 10.64 -34.59
N LYS A 48 -34.19 10.60 -35.13
CA LYS A 48 -34.56 11.33 -36.34
C LYS A 48 -35.64 12.41 -36.15
N ALA A 49 -36.07 12.63 -34.93
CA ALA A 49 -37.05 13.67 -34.63
C ALA A 49 -36.42 15.08 -34.82
N PRO A 50 -37.08 16.03 -35.52
CA PRO A 50 -36.60 17.38 -35.67
C PRO A 50 -36.66 18.14 -34.35
N ARG A 51 -35.80 19.17 -34.20
CA ARG A 51 -35.73 20.02 -33.00
C ARG A 51 -37.09 20.52 -32.52
N ARG A 52 -37.90 21.06 -33.45
CA ARG A 52 -39.25 21.58 -33.12
C ARG A 52 -40.16 20.54 -32.45
N ILE A 53 -40.08 19.30 -32.85
CA ILE A 53 -40.89 18.22 -32.28
C ILE A 53 -40.36 17.87 -30.87
N ILE A 54 -39.05 17.84 -30.69
CA ILE A 54 -38.40 17.60 -29.39
C ILE A 54 -38.74 18.71 -28.40
N GLU A 55 -38.60 19.97 -28.81
CA GLU A 55 -39.00 21.14 -28.00
C GLU A 55 -40.49 21.16 -27.64
N MET A 56 -41.36 20.65 -28.54
CA MET A 56 -42.80 20.56 -28.25
C MET A 56 -43.11 19.48 -27.21
N HIS A 57 -42.36 18.38 -27.21
CA HIS A 57 -42.56 17.26 -26.29
C HIS A 57 -41.90 17.44 -24.93
N PHE A 58 -40.73 18.02 -24.89
CA PHE A 58 -39.89 18.14 -23.68
C PHE A 58 -39.75 19.58 -23.15
N GLY A 59 -40.21 20.55 -23.92
CA GLY A 59 -40.03 21.96 -23.61
C GLY A 59 -38.71 22.52 -24.18
N LYS A 60 -38.72 23.81 -24.49
CA LYS A 60 -37.51 24.51 -24.96
C LYS A 60 -36.43 24.58 -23.88
N GLU A 61 -36.85 24.71 -22.62
CA GLU A 61 -35.94 24.82 -21.46
C GLU A 61 -35.16 23.53 -21.23
N ALA A 62 -35.78 22.34 -21.40
CA ALA A 62 -35.10 21.07 -21.28
C ALA A 62 -34.02 20.87 -22.37
N VAL A 63 -34.32 21.30 -23.60
CA VAL A 63 -33.34 21.27 -24.71
C VAL A 63 -32.20 22.28 -24.47
N ALA A 64 -32.55 23.47 -23.93
CA ALA A 64 -31.55 24.48 -23.60
C ALA A 64 -30.65 24.04 -22.44
N GLY A 65 -31.20 23.40 -21.40
CA GLY A 65 -30.43 22.84 -20.29
C GLY A 65 -29.43 21.77 -20.76
N GLU A 66 -29.90 20.80 -21.56
CA GLU A 66 -28.99 19.78 -22.13
C GLU A 66 -27.92 20.40 -23.04
N ALA A 67 -28.26 21.42 -23.84
CA ALA A 67 -27.30 22.11 -24.67
C ALA A 67 -26.28 22.88 -23.82
N GLN A 68 -26.72 23.51 -22.74
CA GLN A 68 -25.88 24.21 -21.79
C GLN A 68 -24.87 23.27 -21.15
N ASP A 69 -25.30 22.14 -20.65
CA ASP A 69 -24.42 21.15 -20.05
C ASP A 69 -23.35 20.67 -21.04
N ILE A 70 -23.73 20.38 -22.28
CA ILE A 70 -22.81 19.97 -23.33
C ILE A 70 -21.77 21.05 -23.62
N VAL A 71 -22.21 22.30 -23.81
CA VAL A 71 -21.34 23.41 -24.18
C VAL A 71 -20.41 23.79 -23.03
N ILE A 72 -20.93 23.88 -21.80
CA ILE A 72 -20.13 24.23 -20.63
C ILE A 72 -19.07 23.17 -20.36
N ASN A 73 -19.44 21.88 -20.34
CA ASN A 73 -18.49 20.80 -20.09
C ASN A 73 -17.40 20.73 -21.17
N GLN A 74 -17.77 20.89 -22.43
CA GLN A 74 -16.79 20.90 -23.52
C GLN A 74 -15.85 22.10 -23.43
N ALA A 75 -16.40 23.32 -23.28
CA ALA A 75 -15.61 24.54 -23.22
C ALA A 75 -14.72 24.59 -21.97
N LEU A 76 -15.19 24.07 -20.84
CA LEU A 76 -14.41 23.98 -19.61
C LEU A 76 -13.22 23.02 -19.77
N ASN A 77 -13.45 21.82 -20.33
CA ASN A 77 -12.37 20.87 -20.61
C ASN A 77 -11.32 21.45 -21.56
N ASP A 78 -11.78 22.09 -22.64
CA ASP A 78 -10.88 22.73 -23.59
C ASP A 78 -10.07 23.89 -22.94
N ALA A 79 -10.71 24.67 -22.05
CA ALA A 79 -10.05 25.75 -21.32
C ALA A 79 -9.00 25.23 -20.32
N ILE A 80 -9.32 24.20 -19.56
CA ILE A 80 -8.40 23.52 -18.62
C ILE A 80 -7.19 22.97 -19.38
N MET A 81 -7.40 22.35 -20.53
CA MET A 81 -6.32 21.83 -21.37
C MET A 81 -5.47 22.96 -21.99
N GLN A 82 -6.09 24.04 -22.45
CA GLN A 82 -5.40 25.20 -23.01
C GLN A 82 -4.47 25.84 -21.98
N GLU A 83 -4.93 26.03 -20.75
CA GLU A 83 -4.17 26.61 -19.65
C GLU A 83 -3.22 25.60 -18.97
N LYS A 84 -3.21 24.35 -19.41
CA LYS A 84 -2.40 23.24 -18.85
C LYS A 84 -2.60 23.09 -17.34
N LEU A 85 -3.83 23.25 -16.89
CA LEU A 85 -4.22 23.09 -15.51
C LEU A 85 -4.72 21.66 -15.26
N ILE A 86 -4.66 21.22 -14.03
CA ILE A 86 -5.28 19.99 -13.56
C ILE A 86 -6.22 20.37 -12.42
N ALA A 87 -7.52 20.22 -12.63
CA ALA A 87 -8.52 20.47 -11.61
C ALA A 87 -8.53 19.30 -10.62
N VAL A 88 -8.44 19.60 -9.34
CA VAL A 88 -8.53 18.65 -8.23
C VAL A 88 -9.96 18.52 -7.77
N THR A 89 -10.66 19.64 -7.63
CA THR A 89 -12.08 19.65 -7.25
C THR A 89 -12.96 19.79 -8.47
N THR A 90 -14.21 19.36 -8.35
CA THR A 90 -15.24 19.64 -9.35
C THR A 90 -15.40 21.17 -9.51
N PRO A 91 -15.23 21.73 -10.72
CA PRO A 91 -15.34 23.16 -10.92
C PRO A 91 -16.74 23.70 -10.58
N GLU A 92 -16.78 24.74 -9.76
CA GLU A 92 -18.01 25.49 -9.52
C GLU A 92 -18.24 26.46 -10.69
N VAL A 93 -19.31 26.21 -11.46
CA VAL A 93 -19.63 26.99 -12.65
C VAL A 93 -20.72 28.04 -12.31
N LYS A 94 -20.41 29.30 -12.55
CA LYS A 94 -21.39 30.41 -12.50
C LYS A 94 -21.59 30.92 -13.90
N GLN A 95 -22.81 30.72 -14.41
CA GLN A 95 -23.22 31.17 -15.74
C GLN A 95 -23.60 32.65 -15.69
N GLU A 96 -23.10 33.40 -16.67
CA GLU A 96 -23.43 34.81 -16.88
C GLU A 96 -24.39 34.97 -18.06
N ARG A 97 -24.15 34.24 -19.14
CA ARG A 97 -24.92 34.33 -20.38
C ARG A 97 -24.92 33.00 -21.11
N PHE A 98 -26.07 32.64 -21.72
CA PHE A 98 -26.17 31.51 -22.64
C PHE A 98 -27.22 31.79 -23.72
N SER A 99 -26.80 32.00 -24.97
CA SER A 99 -27.65 32.35 -26.08
C SER A 99 -27.12 31.80 -27.40
N GLU A 100 -27.99 31.34 -28.28
CA GLU A 100 -27.61 30.89 -29.64
C GLU A 100 -27.10 32.02 -30.53
N THR A 101 -27.46 33.29 -30.21
CA THR A 101 -27.08 34.46 -31.00
C THR A 101 -25.85 35.19 -30.45
N GLU A 102 -25.70 35.21 -29.12
CA GLU A 102 -24.66 35.99 -28.44
C GLU A 102 -23.54 35.09 -27.87
N GLY A 103 -23.70 33.78 -27.99
CA GLY A 103 -22.77 32.84 -27.40
C GLY A 103 -23.01 32.54 -25.91
N ALA A 104 -22.02 32.03 -25.21
CA ALA A 104 -22.10 31.76 -23.79
C ALA A 104 -20.91 32.38 -23.05
N ALA A 105 -21.16 32.89 -21.84
CA ALA A 105 -20.14 33.37 -20.92
C ALA A 105 -20.39 32.76 -19.54
N PHE A 106 -19.34 32.22 -18.93
CA PHE A 106 -19.40 31.64 -17.59
C PHE A 106 -18.04 31.70 -16.90
N THR A 107 -18.06 31.67 -15.58
CA THR A 107 -16.87 31.55 -14.77
C THR A 107 -16.85 30.17 -14.13
N ALA A 108 -15.67 29.56 -14.06
CA ALA A 108 -15.44 28.26 -13.39
C ALA A 108 -14.34 28.42 -12.34
N THR A 109 -14.65 28.11 -11.09
CA THR A 109 -13.70 28.18 -9.98
C THR A 109 -13.40 26.78 -9.49
N PHE A 110 -12.13 26.43 -9.36
CA PHE A 110 -11.69 25.12 -8.86
C PHE A 110 -10.31 25.20 -8.21
N VAL A 111 -9.98 24.17 -7.44
CA VAL A 111 -8.64 23.98 -6.88
C VAL A 111 -7.77 23.28 -7.92
N LYS A 112 -6.63 23.90 -8.24
CA LYS A 112 -5.63 23.32 -9.15
C LYS A 112 -4.66 22.41 -8.40
N GLN A 113 -4.10 21.41 -9.09
CA GLN A 113 -3.03 20.57 -8.56
C GLN A 113 -1.82 21.45 -8.18
N PRO A 114 -1.26 21.27 -6.96
CA PRO A 114 -0.09 22.01 -6.51
C PRO A 114 1.15 21.63 -7.32
N LYS A 115 2.08 22.57 -7.45
CA LYS A 115 3.39 22.31 -8.05
C LYS A 115 4.28 21.64 -7.03
N VAL A 116 4.95 20.57 -7.43
CA VAL A 116 5.91 19.84 -6.62
C VAL A 116 7.31 20.31 -7.00
N LYS A 117 8.13 20.65 -5.99
CA LYS A 117 9.57 20.84 -6.16
C LYS A 117 10.28 19.59 -5.70
N LEU A 118 10.75 18.80 -6.64
CA LEU A 118 11.49 17.58 -6.33
C LEU A 118 12.86 17.91 -5.73
N GLY A 119 13.20 17.20 -4.64
CA GLY A 119 14.56 17.15 -4.11
C GLY A 119 15.34 15.96 -4.69
N GLU A 120 16.31 15.46 -3.95
CA GLU A 120 17.04 14.24 -4.34
C GLU A 120 16.18 13.01 -4.18
N TYR A 121 15.93 12.31 -5.27
CA TYR A 121 15.17 11.04 -5.32
C TYR A 121 15.94 9.91 -6.02
N LYS A 122 17.14 10.20 -6.52
CA LYS A 122 18.08 9.22 -7.10
C LYS A 122 19.22 8.93 -6.12
N GLY A 123 19.73 7.70 -6.11
CA GLY A 123 20.84 7.33 -5.26
C GLY A 123 20.52 7.33 -3.75
N LEU A 124 19.25 7.26 -3.39
CA LEU A 124 18.82 7.11 -2.00
C LEU A 124 19.32 5.80 -1.44
N SER A 125 19.68 5.78 -0.16
CA SER A 125 20.13 4.58 0.53
C SER A 125 19.24 4.30 1.73
N ALA A 126 18.87 3.02 1.88
CA ALA A 126 18.17 2.55 3.06
C ALA A 126 18.76 1.22 3.52
N LYS A 127 18.67 0.94 4.81
CA LYS A 127 19.13 -0.32 5.37
C LYS A 127 18.20 -1.44 4.92
N HIS A 128 18.72 -2.35 4.11
CA HIS A 128 18.04 -3.59 3.78
C HIS A 128 18.36 -4.61 4.88
N VAL A 129 17.38 -4.91 5.73
CA VAL A 129 17.53 -5.89 6.81
C VAL A 129 17.09 -7.24 6.27
N LYS A 130 18.03 -8.20 6.17
CA LYS A 130 17.67 -9.60 5.95
C LYS A 130 17.02 -10.12 7.24
N PRO A 131 15.76 -10.57 7.21
CA PRO A 131 15.10 -11.08 8.40
C PRO A 131 15.73 -12.41 8.82
N GLU A 132 16.20 -12.49 10.06
CA GLU A 132 16.54 -13.73 10.72
C GLU A 132 15.30 -14.21 11.47
N ILE A 133 14.79 -15.39 11.11
CA ILE A 133 13.68 -16.02 11.82
C ILE A 133 14.26 -16.82 12.98
N SER A 134 14.10 -16.29 14.20
CA SER A 134 14.31 -17.05 15.41
C SER A 134 13.08 -17.91 15.68
N GLY A 135 13.29 -19.18 16.05
CA GLY A 135 12.22 -20.17 16.19
C GLY A 135 11.33 -20.06 17.44
N GLU A 136 11.15 -18.86 17.99
CA GLU A 136 10.25 -18.60 19.13
C GLU A 136 8.88 -18.13 18.65
N GLY A 137 7.94 -19.08 18.54
CA GLY A 137 6.52 -18.78 18.30
C GLY A 137 5.82 -18.34 19.59
N LYS A 138 5.17 -17.18 19.56
CA LYS A 138 4.25 -16.75 20.63
C LYS A 138 2.87 -17.32 20.32
N THR A 139 2.41 -18.25 21.15
CA THR A 139 1.06 -18.83 21.07
C THR A 139 0.14 -18.05 22.00
N TYR A 140 -1.06 -17.69 21.54
CA TYR A 140 -2.10 -17.04 22.35
C TYR A 140 -3.37 -17.90 22.40
N PRO A 141 -3.45 -18.96 23.24
CA PRO A 141 -4.71 -19.48 23.70
C PRO A 141 -5.05 -18.90 25.08
N LEU A 142 -6.33 -18.68 25.35
CA LEU A 142 -6.82 -18.25 26.66
C LEU A 142 -6.86 -19.47 27.57
N GLU A 143 -5.78 -19.71 28.30
CA GLU A 143 -5.63 -20.86 29.23
C GLU A 143 -5.36 -20.35 30.63
N ILE A 144 -5.88 -21.04 31.64
CA ILE A 144 -5.49 -20.83 33.04
C ILE A 144 -3.96 -21.03 33.14
N GLY A 145 -3.25 -20.04 33.66
CA GLY A 145 -1.79 -20.03 33.68
C GLY A 145 -1.13 -19.35 32.46
N SER A 146 -1.92 -18.88 31.47
CA SER A 146 -1.42 -18.18 30.29
C SER A 146 -0.88 -16.77 30.58
N LYS A 147 -1.22 -16.20 31.72
CA LYS A 147 -0.94 -14.80 32.11
C LYS A 147 -1.50 -13.76 31.11
N SER A 148 -2.56 -14.12 30.40
CA SER A 148 -3.25 -13.24 29.47
C SER A 148 -4.18 -12.26 30.17
N PHE A 149 -4.56 -12.57 31.42
CA PHE A 149 -5.37 -11.71 32.27
C PHE A 149 -4.53 -10.91 33.27
N ILE A 150 -5.22 -10.06 34.03
CA ILE A 150 -4.61 -9.27 35.12
C ILE A 150 -3.92 -10.26 36.08
N PRO A 151 -2.68 -9.98 36.53
CA PRO A 151 -1.95 -10.87 37.41
C PRO A 151 -2.77 -11.26 38.65
N GLY A 152 -2.83 -12.57 38.91
CA GLY A 152 -3.60 -13.13 40.04
C GLY A 152 -5.07 -13.44 39.74
N PHE A 153 -5.57 -13.14 38.52
CA PHE A 153 -6.94 -13.47 38.14
C PHE A 153 -7.11 -14.95 37.85
N GLU A 154 -6.21 -15.51 37.01
CA GLU A 154 -6.24 -16.90 36.59
C GLU A 154 -5.95 -17.86 37.75
N ASP A 155 -5.03 -17.49 38.65
CA ASP A 155 -4.61 -18.29 39.80
C ASP A 155 -5.76 -18.56 40.76
N GLN A 156 -6.71 -17.60 40.91
CA GLN A 156 -7.87 -17.76 41.78
C GLN A 156 -8.99 -18.62 41.17
N LEU A 157 -8.92 -18.94 39.90
CA LEU A 157 -9.84 -19.87 39.21
C LEU A 157 -9.34 -21.31 39.20
N GLU A 158 -8.10 -21.55 39.59
CA GLU A 158 -7.51 -22.89 39.62
C GLU A 158 -8.21 -23.81 40.64
N GLY A 159 -8.60 -25.00 40.20
CA GLY A 159 -9.26 -25.98 41.05
C GLY A 159 -10.78 -25.91 41.12
N HIS A 160 -11.41 -24.88 40.56
CA HIS A 160 -12.87 -24.75 40.49
C HIS A 160 -13.46 -25.60 39.33
N LYS A 161 -14.78 -25.86 39.43
CA LYS A 161 -15.52 -26.69 38.48
C LYS A 161 -16.57 -25.90 37.74
N ALA A 162 -17.05 -26.47 36.63
CA ALA A 162 -18.18 -25.93 35.92
C ALA A 162 -19.41 -25.81 36.83
N GLY A 163 -20.06 -24.64 36.87
CA GLY A 163 -21.17 -24.30 37.74
C GLY A 163 -20.79 -23.56 39.00
N ASP A 164 -19.50 -23.38 39.31
CA ASP A 164 -19.05 -22.66 40.48
C ASP A 164 -19.14 -21.13 40.26
N ASP A 165 -19.54 -20.42 41.30
CA ASP A 165 -19.48 -18.97 41.38
C ASP A 165 -18.29 -18.54 42.23
N VAL A 166 -17.36 -17.81 41.67
CA VAL A 166 -16.10 -17.42 42.32
C VAL A 166 -15.98 -15.90 42.30
N THR A 167 -15.64 -15.33 43.42
CA THR A 167 -15.28 -13.90 43.49
C THR A 167 -13.75 -13.78 43.39
N VAL A 168 -13.30 -13.19 42.29
CA VAL A 168 -11.88 -12.98 42.02
C VAL A 168 -11.51 -11.53 42.34
N SER A 169 -10.60 -11.33 43.28
CA SER A 169 -10.12 -10.00 43.68
C SER A 169 -8.71 -9.78 43.15
N VAL A 170 -8.54 -8.76 42.32
CA VAL A 170 -7.25 -8.43 41.68
C VAL A 170 -6.98 -6.93 41.69
N SER A 171 -5.71 -6.57 41.62
CA SER A 171 -5.28 -5.19 41.45
C SER A 171 -4.78 -4.98 40.02
N PHE A 172 -5.29 -3.96 39.33
CA PHE A 172 -4.81 -3.59 38.03
C PHE A 172 -3.35 -3.14 38.10
N PRO A 173 -2.50 -3.52 37.14
CA PRO A 173 -1.13 -3.01 37.02
C PRO A 173 -1.11 -1.48 36.91
N LYS A 174 -0.05 -0.85 37.40
CA LYS A 174 0.09 0.62 37.36
C LYS A 174 0.26 1.17 35.93
N ASP A 175 0.68 0.33 35.01
CA ASP A 175 0.89 0.57 33.60
C ASP A 175 -0.25 0.00 32.72
N TYR A 176 -1.43 -0.19 33.31
CA TYR A 176 -2.58 -0.69 32.58
C TYR A 176 -3.06 0.36 31.58
N PHE A 177 -3.41 -0.08 30.37
CA PHE A 177 -3.75 0.78 29.23
C PHE A 177 -4.98 1.69 29.41
N VAL A 178 -5.77 1.46 30.46
CA VAL A 178 -6.89 2.32 30.85
C VAL A 178 -6.51 3.06 32.13
N ASP A 179 -6.16 4.35 32.03
CA ASP A 179 -5.69 5.20 33.13
C ASP A 179 -6.65 5.24 34.34
N THR A 180 -7.97 5.12 34.07
CA THR A 180 -9.00 5.17 35.13
C THR A 180 -9.02 3.92 36.01
N LEU A 181 -8.44 2.81 35.56
CA LEU A 181 -8.36 1.52 36.23
C LEU A 181 -6.97 1.21 36.78
N ALA A 182 -5.92 1.83 36.23
CA ALA A 182 -4.55 1.60 36.64
C ALA A 182 -4.33 1.74 38.16
N GLY A 183 -3.76 0.69 38.77
CA GLY A 183 -3.44 0.63 40.19
C GLY A 183 -4.65 0.50 41.14
N LYS A 184 -5.87 0.29 40.64
CA LYS A 184 -7.07 0.08 41.46
C LYS A 184 -7.33 -1.39 41.72
N GLU A 185 -7.92 -1.69 42.86
CA GLU A 185 -8.45 -3.01 43.20
C GLU A 185 -9.83 -3.19 42.58
N ALA A 186 -10.12 -4.37 42.07
CA ALA A 186 -11.40 -4.75 41.49
C ALA A 186 -11.77 -6.18 41.92
N GLU A 187 -13.06 -6.37 42.22
CA GLU A 187 -13.65 -7.67 42.48
C GLU A 187 -14.51 -8.08 41.28
N PHE A 188 -14.28 -9.28 40.78
CA PHE A 188 -15.02 -9.87 39.66
C PHE A 188 -15.83 -11.06 40.16
N ALA A 189 -17.15 -11.01 40.01
CA ALA A 189 -18.00 -12.16 40.17
C ALA A 189 -17.94 -13.02 38.90
N VAL A 190 -17.31 -14.17 39.00
CA VAL A 190 -17.06 -15.07 37.84
C VAL A 190 -17.93 -16.31 38.02
N HIS A 191 -18.79 -16.60 37.04
CA HIS A 191 -19.50 -17.85 36.92
C HIS A 191 -18.78 -18.77 35.92
N ILE A 192 -18.39 -19.97 36.35
CA ILE A 192 -17.66 -20.94 35.52
C ILE A 192 -18.67 -21.78 34.73
N ASN A 193 -18.89 -21.43 33.49
CA ASN A 193 -19.84 -22.13 32.62
C ASN A 193 -19.37 -23.54 32.21
N ASP A 194 -18.07 -23.69 31.92
CA ASP A 194 -17.49 -24.94 31.43
C ASP A 194 -16.00 -25.02 31.76
N VAL A 195 -15.52 -26.23 32.09
CA VAL A 195 -14.10 -26.48 32.27
C VAL A 195 -13.67 -27.55 31.25
N LYS A 196 -12.88 -27.10 30.30
CA LYS A 196 -12.37 -27.97 29.22
C LYS A 196 -10.93 -28.34 29.50
N HIS A 197 -10.63 -29.61 29.37
CA HIS A 197 -9.26 -30.09 29.42
C HIS A 197 -8.65 -30.03 28.03
N LYS A 198 -7.61 -29.22 27.85
CA LYS A 198 -6.90 -29.15 26.59
C LYS A 198 -6.03 -30.40 26.41
N VAL A 199 -6.44 -31.26 25.52
CA VAL A 199 -5.61 -32.39 25.08
C VAL A 199 -4.73 -31.88 23.94
N ILE A 200 -3.46 -31.68 24.24
CA ILE A 200 -2.47 -31.33 23.23
C ILE A 200 -2.06 -32.59 22.53
N PRO A 201 -2.30 -32.76 21.22
CA PRO A 201 -1.81 -33.93 20.50
C PRO A 201 -0.28 -33.95 20.51
N VAL A 202 0.29 -35.11 20.51
CA VAL A 202 1.74 -35.26 20.35
C VAL A 202 2.13 -34.73 18.98
N ILE A 203 3.11 -33.82 18.96
CA ILE A 203 3.61 -33.21 17.72
C ILE A 203 4.57 -34.23 17.07
N ASP A 204 4.00 -35.11 16.26
CA ASP A 204 4.69 -36.17 15.53
C ASP A 204 4.28 -36.18 14.03
N ASP A 205 4.72 -37.19 13.30
CA ASP A 205 4.38 -37.34 11.89
C ASP A 205 2.88 -37.57 11.66
N ALA A 206 2.19 -38.25 12.63
CA ALA A 206 0.74 -38.41 12.55
C ALA A 206 0.00 -37.07 12.67
N PHE A 207 0.47 -36.17 13.54
CA PHE A 207 -0.02 -34.82 13.65
C PHE A 207 0.21 -34.05 12.35
N ALA A 208 1.41 -34.09 11.76
CA ALA A 208 1.73 -33.43 10.51
C ALA A 208 0.79 -33.88 9.37
N LYS A 209 0.51 -35.17 9.24
CA LYS A 209 -0.45 -35.73 8.28
C LYS A 209 -1.88 -35.29 8.51
N SER A 210 -2.28 -35.07 9.76
CA SER A 210 -3.66 -34.67 10.09
C SER A 210 -4.00 -33.23 9.74
N ILE A 211 -3.01 -32.33 9.77
CA ILE A 211 -3.20 -30.87 9.59
C ILE A 211 -2.63 -30.32 8.28
N SER A 212 -1.85 -31.13 7.54
CA SER A 212 -1.17 -30.69 6.33
C SER A 212 -1.11 -31.79 5.27
N ARG A 213 -0.50 -31.47 4.12
CA ARG A 213 -0.22 -32.43 3.04
C ARG A 213 1.15 -33.10 3.18
N HIS A 214 1.90 -32.79 4.24
CA HIS A 214 3.23 -33.34 4.49
C HIS A 214 3.13 -34.68 5.20
N GLU A 215 4.05 -35.60 4.89
CA GLU A 215 4.05 -36.93 5.48
C GLU A 215 4.81 -36.97 6.80
N THR A 216 5.75 -36.07 7.01
CA THR A 216 6.58 -36.03 8.21
C THR A 216 6.52 -34.65 8.88
N LEU A 217 6.79 -34.61 10.18
CA LEU A 217 6.87 -33.38 10.96
C LEU A 217 8.02 -32.48 10.47
N ASP A 218 9.13 -33.07 10.03
CA ASP A 218 10.28 -32.31 9.55
C ASP A 218 9.99 -31.63 8.19
N GLU A 219 9.25 -32.28 7.29
CA GLU A 219 8.77 -31.65 6.06
C GLU A 219 7.83 -30.50 6.37
N LEU A 220 6.91 -30.66 7.31
CA LEU A 220 6.00 -29.58 7.73
C LEU A 220 6.78 -28.39 8.31
N LYS A 221 7.74 -28.63 9.21
CA LYS A 221 8.60 -27.58 9.77
C LYS A 221 9.39 -26.84 8.70
N GLU A 222 9.99 -27.56 7.76
CA GLU A 222 10.77 -26.95 6.68
C GLU A 222 9.87 -26.12 5.75
N SER A 223 8.68 -26.62 5.41
CA SER A 223 7.70 -25.87 4.62
C SER A 223 7.22 -24.61 5.34
N LEU A 224 6.91 -24.69 6.62
CA LEU A 224 6.53 -23.52 7.43
C LEU A 224 7.67 -22.51 7.52
N LYS A 225 8.90 -22.97 7.75
CA LYS A 225 10.08 -22.14 7.80
C LYS A 225 10.30 -21.39 6.47
N GLN A 226 10.18 -22.08 5.34
CA GLN A 226 10.28 -21.46 4.01
C GLN A 226 9.17 -20.42 3.78
N GLN A 227 7.93 -20.72 4.18
CA GLN A 227 6.83 -19.75 4.09
C GLN A 227 7.07 -18.52 4.97
N MET A 228 7.53 -18.72 6.20
CA MET A 228 7.86 -17.62 7.11
C MET A 228 9.03 -16.78 6.57
N GLN A 229 10.07 -17.42 6.03
CA GLN A 229 11.21 -16.74 5.40
C GLN A 229 10.76 -15.92 4.20
N LEU A 230 9.89 -16.46 3.33
CA LEU A 230 9.36 -15.74 2.19
C LEU A 230 8.55 -14.51 2.62
N ARG A 231 7.66 -14.67 3.61
CA ARG A 231 6.87 -13.56 4.15
C ARG A 231 7.76 -12.48 4.79
N ALA A 232 8.72 -12.90 5.61
CA ALA A 232 9.63 -11.98 6.24
C ALA A 232 10.52 -11.23 5.21
N PHE A 233 10.95 -11.93 4.15
CA PHE A 233 11.67 -11.30 3.03
C PHE A 233 10.79 -10.27 2.31
N GLN A 234 9.52 -10.61 1.99
CA GLN A 234 8.58 -9.69 1.37
C GLN A 234 8.35 -8.45 2.23
N GLN A 235 8.12 -8.63 3.53
CA GLN A 235 7.95 -7.51 4.47
C GLN A 235 9.21 -6.62 4.55
N ALA A 236 10.39 -7.22 4.54
CA ALA A 236 11.65 -6.47 4.55
C ALA A 236 11.86 -5.67 3.26
N GLU A 237 11.52 -6.25 2.10
CA GLU A 237 11.56 -5.56 0.80
C GLU A 237 10.54 -4.41 0.76
N GLU A 238 9.31 -4.63 1.23
CA GLU A 238 8.29 -3.59 1.31
C GLU A 238 8.72 -2.44 2.23
N ALA A 239 9.26 -2.75 3.42
CA ALA A 239 9.76 -1.74 4.35
C ALA A 239 10.95 -0.96 3.76
N TYR A 240 11.84 -1.62 3.05
CA TYR A 240 12.94 -1.00 2.33
C TYR A 240 12.44 -0.04 1.24
N HIS A 241 11.51 -0.51 0.40
CA HIS A 241 10.91 0.29 -0.65
C HIS A 241 10.17 1.51 -0.08
N GLN A 242 9.38 1.32 0.97
CA GLN A 242 8.66 2.42 1.62
C GLN A 242 9.62 3.44 2.25
N SER A 243 10.75 2.99 2.80
CA SER A 243 11.78 3.88 3.32
C SER A 243 12.39 4.76 2.24
N LEU A 244 12.64 4.24 1.03
CA LEU A 244 13.14 5.00 -0.12
C LEU A 244 12.12 6.04 -0.60
N ILE A 245 10.85 5.65 -0.70
CA ILE A 245 9.77 6.58 -1.06
C ILE A 245 9.67 7.70 -0.02
N ASN A 246 9.66 7.35 1.27
CA ASN A 246 9.58 8.33 2.36
C ASN A 246 10.74 9.33 2.32
N GLN A 247 11.95 8.90 1.97
CA GLN A 247 13.10 9.78 1.78
C GLN A 247 12.90 10.73 0.58
N ALA A 248 12.45 10.21 -0.56
CA ALA A 248 12.16 11.04 -1.74
C ALA A 248 11.07 12.09 -1.44
N VAL A 249 10.05 11.70 -0.69
CA VAL A 249 8.96 12.58 -0.24
C VAL A 249 9.48 13.64 0.74
N ALA A 250 10.30 13.24 1.72
CA ALA A 250 10.87 14.16 2.71
C ALA A 250 11.82 15.19 2.07
N ASN A 251 12.51 14.82 1.00
CA ASN A 251 13.39 15.72 0.25
C ASN A 251 12.63 16.68 -0.66
N SER A 252 11.34 16.47 -0.88
CA SER A 252 10.50 17.25 -1.80
C SER A 252 9.64 18.27 -1.07
N GLU A 253 9.42 19.44 -1.67
CA GLU A 253 8.54 20.48 -1.15
C GLU A 253 7.25 20.50 -1.96
N VAL A 254 6.12 20.35 -1.26
CA VAL A 254 4.79 20.50 -1.84
C VAL A 254 3.83 21.07 -0.80
N ASP A 255 3.10 22.10 -1.22
CA ASP A 255 2.02 22.70 -0.43
C ASP A 255 0.70 22.07 -0.86
N ILE A 256 0.06 21.32 0.03
CA ILE A 256 -1.11 20.48 -0.29
C ILE A 256 -2.38 21.21 0.11
N PRO A 257 -3.31 21.47 -0.83
CA PRO A 257 -4.63 22.00 -0.51
C PRO A 257 -5.40 21.04 0.41
N GLN A 258 -6.12 21.59 1.39
CA GLN A 258 -6.92 20.77 2.31
C GLN A 258 -7.98 19.96 1.58
N GLU A 259 -8.52 20.48 0.49
CA GLU A 259 -9.52 19.81 -0.34
C GLU A 259 -9.01 18.46 -0.90
N MET A 260 -7.70 18.33 -1.19
CA MET A 260 -7.10 17.06 -1.62
C MET A 260 -7.01 16.06 -0.47
N VAL A 261 -6.72 16.55 0.74
CA VAL A 261 -6.66 15.73 1.94
C VAL A 261 -8.05 15.21 2.28
N ASP A 262 -9.05 16.10 2.23
CA ASP A 262 -10.45 15.76 2.52
C ASP A 262 -10.99 14.73 1.52
N GLN A 263 -10.68 14.90 0.23
CA GLN A 263 -11.03 13.93 -0.80
C GLN A 263 -10.39 12.55 -0.53
N ARG A 264 -9.12 12.53 -0.09
CA ARG A 264 -8.47 11.25 0.24
C ARG A 264 -9.08 10.60 1.49
N ILE A 265 -9.50 11.41 2.46
CA ILE A 265 -10.24 10.91 3.64
C ILE A 265 -11.57 10.29 3.21
N ASP A 266 -12.32 10.92 2.30
CA ASP A 266 -13.57 10.37 1.75
C ASP A 266 -13.33 9.02 1.08
N GLU A 267 -12.26 8.89 0.29
CA GLU A 267 -11.87 7.61 -0.33
C GLU A 267 -11.54 6.54 0.72
N ILE A 268 -10.74 6.87 1.75
CA ILE A 268 -10.41 5.95 2.84
C ILE A 268 -11.67 5.50 3.58
N GLU A 269 -12.56 6.43 3.87
CA GLU A 269 -13.83 6.13 4.53
C GLU A 269 -14.68 5.16 3.71
N GLN A 270 -14.79 5.37 2.40
CA GLN A 270 -15.48 4.47 1.50
C GLN A 270 -14.81 3.08 1.43
N GLU A 271 -13.48 3.02 1.36
CA GLU A 271 -12.73 1.77 1.41
C GLU A 271 -13.03 0.97 2.69
N VAL A 272 -13.09 1.67 3.85
CA VAL A 272 -13.42 1.04 5.14
C VAL A 272 -14.87 0.57 5.16
N LYS A 273 -15.84 1.39 4.69
CA LYS A 273 -17.26 1.02 4.59
C LYS A 273 -17.45 -0.25 3.76
N LEU A 274 -16.85 -0.31 2.57
CA LEU A 274 -16.92 -1.49 1.69
C LEU A 274 -16.29 -2.74 2.34
N ASN A 275 -15.17 -2.60 3.03
CA ASN A 275 -14.53 -3.72 3.74
C ASN A 275 -15.39 -4.23 4.90
N MET A 276 -16.06 -3.35 5.64
CA MET A 276 -16.97 -3.73 6.71
C MET A 276 -18.21 -4.43 6.18
N GLU A 277 -18.83 -3.92 5.11
CA GLU A 277 -19.97 -4.55 4.44
C GLU A 277 -19.62 -5.95 3.92
N ALA A 278 -18.43 -6.13 3.34
CA ALA A 278 -17.97 -7.46 2.89
C ALA A 278 -17.82 -8.46 4.04
N GLN A 279 -17.60 -7.99 5.27
CA GLN A 279 -17.54 -8.80 6.49
C GLN A 279 -18.91 -8.91 7.19
N GLY A 280 -19.99 -8.37 6.60
CA GLY A 280 -21.34 -8.35 7.19
C GLY A 280 -21.48 -7.40 8.39
N MET A 281 -20.58 -6.43 8.51
CA MET A 281 -20.55 -5.44 9.59
C MET A 281 -21.00 -4.07 9.07
N ASP A 282 -21.82 -3.39 9.83
CA ASP A 282 -22.26 -2.03 9.56
C ASP A 282 -21.22 -1.02 10.09
N PHE A 283 -20.96 0.05 9.32
CA PHE A 283 -19.95 1.05 9.65
C PHE A 283 -20.30 1.82 10.93
N ASP A 284 -21.57 2.15 11.16
CA ASP A 284 -21.99 2.87 12.38
C ASP A 284 -21.79 2.01 13.63
N LYS A 285 -22.04 0.70 13.52
CA LYS A 285 -21.75 -0.25 14.60
C LYS A 285 -20.25 -0.39 14.86
N TYR A 286 -19.44 -0.37 13.80
CA TYR A 286 -17.99 -0.38 13.92
C TYR A 286 -17.50 0.85 14.68
N LEU A 287 -17.95 2.06 14.31
CA LEU A 287 -17.60 3.29 15.01
C LEU A 287 -18.06 3.27 16.47
N SER A 288 -19.29 2.80 16.72
CA SER A 288 -19.82 2.67 18.08
C SER A 288 -18.99 1.73 18.95
N ASN A 289 -18.54 0.60 18.40
CA ASN A 289 -17.66 -0.35 19.09
C ASN A 289 -16.29 0.25 19.43
N MET A 290 -15.79 1.16 18.58
CA MET A 290 -14.55 1.89 18.83
C MET A 290 -14.74 3.10 19.76
N GLY A 291 -15.98 3.46 20.10
CA GLY A 291 -16.30 4.66 20.89
C GLY A 291 -15.93 5.96 20.19
N LYS A 292 -15.94 5.98 18.86
CA LYS A 292 -15.58 7.14 18.03
C LYS A 292 -16.77 7.63 17.20
N SER A 293 -16.85 8.95 17.02
CA SER A 293 -17.72 9.56 16.02
C SER A 293 -17.08 9.47 14.61
N GLU A 294 -17.88 9.65 13.57
CA GLU A 294 -17.38 9.73 12.17
C GLU A 294 -16.37 10.88 12.00
N GLU A 295 -16.59 12.01 12.69
CA GLU A 295 -15.69 13.14 12.65
C GLU A 295 -14.33 12.83 13.31
N GLU A 296 -14.33 12.16 14.47
CA GLU A 296 -13.10 11.70 15.15
C GLU A 296 -12.38 10.63 14.29
N PHE A 297 -13.13 9.77 13.61
CA PHE A 297 -12.57 8.82 12.64
C PHE A 297 -11.85 9.58 11.51
N ARG A 298 -12.52 10.52 10.85
CA ARG A 298 -11.94 11.36 9.79
C ARG A 298 -10.70 12.11 10.25
N GLN A 299 -10.74 12.73 11.43
CA GLN A 299 -9.59 13.43 12.02
C GLN A 299 -8.40 12.48 12.28
N SER A 300 -8.66 11.24 12.68
CA SER A 300 -7.60 10.25 12.91
C SER A 300 -6.83 9.87 11.63
N TYR A 301 -7.47 10.00 10.46
CA TYR A 301 -6.84 9.72 9.16
C TYR A 301 -6.20 10.93 8.48
N ASN A 302 -6.35 12.15 9.01
CA ASN A 302 -5.87 13.38 8.38
C ASN A 302 -4.37 13.32 8.03
N LYS A 303 -3.51 12.94 8.99
CA LYS A 303 -2.06 12.82 8.76
C LYS A 303 -1.73 11.74 7.73
N THR A 304 -2.44 10.62 7.77
CA THR A 304 -2.23 9.51 6.83
C THR A 304 -2.65 9.92 5.43
N ALA A 305 -3.79 10.58 5.29
CA ALA A 305 -4.29 11.09 4.02
C ALA A 305 -3.35 12.14 3.42
N GLU A 306 -2.89 13.11 4.22
CA GLU A 306 -1.92 14.11 3.79
C GLU A 306 -0.63 13.47 3.28
N GLN A 307 -0.10 12.48 4.00
CA GLN A 307 1.10 11.75 3.59
C GLN A 307 0.89 10.97 2.28
N GLN A 308 -0.25 10.32 2.11
CA GLN A 308 -0.59 9.59 0.88
C GLN A 308 -0.76 10.52 -0.31
N VAL A 309 -1.40 11.69 -0.12
CA VAL A 309 -1.53 12.71 -1.16
C VAL A 309 -0.14 13.24 -1.54
N ARG A 310 0.70 13.56 -0.57
CA ARG A 310 2.08 14.01 -0.77
C ARG A 310 2.90 13.00 -1.57
N GLU A 311 2.85 11.74 -1.18
CA GLU A 311 3.51 10.64 -1.88
C GLU A 311 3.02 10.53 -3.33
N GLY A 312 1.70 10.54 -3.53
CA GLY A 312 1.09 10.47 -4.86
C GLY A 312 1.52 11.61 -5.78
N LEU A 313 1.61 12.83 -5.26
CA LEU A 313 2.05 14.02 -6.01
C LEU A 313 3.53 13.96 -6.37
N VAL A 314 4.39 13.56 -5.43
CA VAL A 314 5.84 13.43 -5.65
C VAL A 314 6.12 12.35 -6.70
N LEU A 315 5.48 11.19 -6.59
CA LEU A 315 5.64 10.11 -7.57
C LEU A 315 5.12 10.50 -8.97
N ALA A 316 4.01 11.24 -9.03
CA ALA A 316 3.50 11.74 -10.30
C ALA A 316 4.46 12.73 -10.96
N GLU A 317 5.08 13.62 -10.17
CA GLU A 317 6.06 14.58 -10.69
C GLU A 317 7.37 13.89 -11.11
N ILE A 318 7.83 12.88 -10.39
CA ILE A 318 8.97 12.05 -10.83
C ILE A 318 8.66 11.38 -12.16
N ALA A 319 7.44 10.83 -12.33
CA ALA A 319 7.03 10.24 -13.61
C ALA A 319 7.08 11.26 -14.76
N ASN A 320 6.67 12.51 -14.51
CA ASN A 320 6.71 13.59 -15.48
C ASN A 320 8.16 13.99 -15.86
N VAL A 321 9.03 14.18 -14.86
CA VAL A 321 10.42 14.59 -15.05
C VAL A 321 11.21 13.50 -15.77
N GLU A 322 11.02 12.24 -15.40
CA GLU A 322 11.68 11.09 -16.03
C GLU A 322 10.97 10.62 -17.32
N LYS A 323 9.90 11.31 -17.73
CA LYS A 323 9.11 11.01 -18.94
C LYS A 323 8.68 9.54 -19.01
N LEU A 324 8.21 9.01 -17.89
CA LEU A 324 7.72 7.64 -17.83
C LEU A 324 6.38 7.53 -18.54
N GLU A 325 6.22 6.48 -19.33
CA GLU A 325 4.98 6.20 -20.04
C GLU A 325 4.40 4.85 -19.58
N ALA A 326 3.08 4.79 -19.39
CA ALA A 326 2.39 3.54 -19.15
C ALA A 326 2.06 2.88 -20.51
N THR A 327 2.66 1.73 -20.77
CA THR A 327 2.40 0.96 -21.97
C THR A 327 1.10 0.13 -21.85
N ASN A 328 0.56 -0.32 -22.97
CA ASN A 328 -0.60 -1.24 -22.94
C ASN A 328 -0.29 -2.53 -22.16
N GLN A 329 0.96 -2.96 -22.11
CA GLN A 329 1.37 -4.12 -21.34
C GLN A 329 1.28 -3.84 -19.84
N ASP A 330 1.73 -2.66 -19.39
CA ASP A 330 1.64 -2.23 -17.98
C ASP A 330 0.17 -2.16 -17.54
N LEU A 331 -0.70 -1.57 -18.36
CA LEU A 331 -2.14 -1.48 -18.10
C LEU A 331 -2.79 -2.87 -18.03
N ASN A 332 -2.43 -3.78 -18.93
CA ASN A 332 -2.94 -5.15 -18.88
C ASN A 332 -2.49 -5.88 -17.61
N MET A 333 -1.22 -5.74 -17.20
CA MET A 333 -0.75 -6.33 -15.95
C MET A 333 -1.54 -5.80 -14.74
N GLU A 334 -1.87 -4.50 -14.74
CA GLU A 334 -2.69 -3.91 -13.68
C GLU A 334 -4.11 -4.47 -13.68
N PHE A 335 -4.76 -4.61 -14.85
CA PHE A 335 -6.07 -5.27 -14.95
C PHE A 335 -6.05 -6.70 -14.38
N TYR A 336 -5.03 -7.50 -14.71
CA TYR A 336 -4.89 -8.85 -14.17
C TYR A 336 -4.63 -8.84 -12.65
N SER A 337 -3.87 -7.87 -12.16
CA SER A 337 -3.63 -7.70 -10.73
C SER A 337 -4.92 -7.39 -9.97
N MET A 338 -5.71 -6.42 -10.46
CA MET A 338 -7.01 -6.05 -9.90
C MET A 338 -8.00 -7.23 -9.97
N ALA A 339 -8.08 -7.91 -11.10
CA ALA A 339 -8.96 -9.06 -11.26
C ALA A 339 -8.65 -10.17 -10.25
N ARG A 340 -7.37 -10.43 -9.98
CA ARG A 340 -6.93 -11.40 -8.97
C ARG A 340 -7.28 -10.94 -7.56
N GLN A 341 -7.08 -9.66 -7.25
CA GLN A 341 -7.37 -9.09 -5.94
C GLN A 341 -8.86 -9.18 -5.60
N PHE A 342 -9.74 -8.92 -6.57
CA PHE A 342 -11.19 -8.95 -6.40
C PHE A 342 -11.84 -10.29 -6.76
N ASN A 343 -11.02 -11.31 -7.08
CA ASN A 343 -11.50 -12.62 -7.54
C ASN A 343 -12.51 -12.50 -8.71
N ALA A 344 -12.25 -11.59 -9.63
CA ALA A 344 -13.08 -11.25 -10.79
C ALA A 344 -12.41 -11.64 -12.11
N GLU A 345 -13.19 -11.70 -13.19
CA GLU A 345 -12.63 -11.89 -14.53
C GLU A 345 -12.01 -10.57 -15.04
N PRO A 346 -10.83 -10.59 -15.66
CA PRO A 346 -10.16 -9.38 -16.18
C PRO A 346 -11.04 -8.55 -17.13
N LYS A 347 -11.87 -9.20 -17.93
CA LYS A 347 -12.81 -8.55 -18.86
C LYS A 347 -13.88 -7.71 -18.14
N ASP A 348 -14.33 -8.16 -16.96
CA ASP A 348 -15.33 -7.45 -16.18
C ASP A 348 -14.73 -6.21 -15.52
N VAL A 349 -13.49 -6.31 -15.02
CA VAL A 349 -12.71 -5.17 -14.50
C VAL A 349 -12.52 -4.12 -15.60
N ILE A 350 -12.10 -4.53 -16.81
CA ILE A 350 -11.92 -3.62 -17.95
C ILE A 350 -13.23 -2.92 -18.30
N LYS A 351 -14.35 -3.66 -18.27
CA LYS A 351 -15.67 -3.11 -18.57
C LYS A 351 -16.07 -2.05 -17.53
N ILE A 352 -15.94 -2.34 -16.24
CA ILE A 352 -16.25 -1.40 -15.15
C ILE A 352 -15.41 -0.12 -15.30
N ILE A 353 -14.09 -0.23 -15.49
CA ILE A 353 -13.20 0.93 -15.64
C ILE A 353 -13.58 1.79 -16.84
N ARG A 354 -14.02 1.16 -17.94
CA ARG A 354 -14.49 1.87 -19.14
C ARG A 354 -15.83 2.54 -18.92
N ASP A 355 -16.78 1.81 -18.36
CA ASP A 355 -18.17 2.30 -18.14
C ASP A 355 -18.19 3.46 -17.13
N GLU A 356 -17.29 3.44 -16.14
CA GLU A 356 -17.12 4.49 -15.14
C GLU A 356 -16.11 5.59 -15.56
N ASN A 357 -15.59 5.52 -16.78
CA ASN A 357 -14.59 6.48 -17.32
C ASN A 357 -13.33 6.64 -16.45
N ARG A 358 -12.90 5.57 -15.77
CA ARG A 358 -11.75 5.56 -14.82
C ARG A 358 -10.39 5.26 -15.49
N ALA A 359 -10.33 5.20 -16.82
CA ALA A 359 -9.08 4.85 -17.55
C ALA A 359 -7.92 5.80 -17.22
N GLY A 360 -8.19 7.10 -17.05
CA GLY A 360 -7.18 8.08 -16.66
C GLY A 360 -6.62 7.85 -15.26
N MET A 361 -7.47 7.48 -14.30
CA MET A 361 -7.04 7.16 -12.93
C MET A 361 -6.13 5.93 -12.91
N LEU A 362 -6.48 4.89 -13.67
CA LEU A 362 -5.66 3.69 -13.81
C LEU A 362 -4.30 4.02 -14.45
N TYR A 363 -4.29 4.81 -15.52
CA TYR A 363 -3.06 5.25 -16.18
C TYR A 363 -2.12 5.95 -15.20
N ASN A 364 -2.65 6.90 -14.41
CA ASN A 364 -1.90 7.64 -13.39
C ASN A 364 -1.42 6.71 -12.25
N SER A 365 -2.20 5.70 -11.87
CA SER A 365 -1.79 4.70 -10.88
C SER A 365 -0.58 3.91 -11.37
N VAL A 366 -0.63 3.45 -12.63
CA VAL A 366 0.49 2.73 -13.27
C VAL A 366 1.73 3.62 -13.35
N LEU A 367 1.58 4.90 -13.70
CA LEU A 367 2.71 5.84 -13.74
C LEU A 367 3.36 6.02 -12.37
N ARG A 368 2.58 6.16 -11.29
CA ARG A 368 3.12 6.24 -9.92
C ARG A 368 3.87 4.97 -9.52
N LYS A 369 3.35 3.79 -9.86
CA LYS A 369 4.05 2.51 -9.64
C LYS A 369 5.39 2.44 -10.40
N LYS A 370 5.43 2.93 -11.64
CA LYS A 370 6.68 3.02 -12.44
C LYS A 370 7.67 4.01 -11.83
N ALA A 371 7.20 5.15 -11.31
CA ALA A 371 8.07 6.11 -10.61
C ALA A 371 8.66 5.52 -9.33
N ALA A 372 7.87 4.80 -8.54
CA ALA A 372 8.36 4.06 -7.39
C ALA A 372 9.41 3.01 -7.79
N ALA A 373 9.15 2.21 -8.82
CA ALA A 373 10.11 1.24 -9.35
C ALA A 373 11.40 1.91 -9.86
N PHE A 374 11.30 3.10 -10.44
CA PHE A 374 12.46 3.90 -10.85
C PHE A 374 13.33 4.30 -9.65
N ILE A 375 12.71 4.78 -8.55
CA ILE A 375 13.43 5.10 -7.31
C ILE A 375 14.16 3.86 -6.78
N TYR A 376 13.49 2.69 -6.75
CA TYR A 376 14.08 1.43 -6.27
C TYR A 376 15.28 1.00 -7.14
N GLY A 377 15.15 1.15 -8.46
CA GLY A 377 16.23 0.82 -9.39
C GLY A 377 17.44 1.74 -9.30
N ALA A 378 17.22 3.01 -8.91
CA ALA A 378 18.28 4.00 -8.75
C ALA A 378 18.89 4.01 -7.32
N ALA A 379 18.31 3.25 -6.39
CA ALA A 379 18.76 3.22 -5.00
C ALA A 379 20.07 2.43 -4.82
N VAL A 380 20.91 2.90 -3.91
CA VAL A 380 22.12 2.19 -3.47
C VAL A 380 21.76 1.30 -2.29
N LYS A 381 21.89 -0.02 -2.44
CA LYS A 381 21.68 -0.95 -1.32
C LYS A 381 22.83 -0.82 -0.32
N GLU A 382 22.56 -0.26 0.85
CA GLU A 382 23.47 -0.36 1.99
C GLU A 382 23.36 -1.78 2.56
N GLU A 383 24.37 -2.61 2.30
CA GLU A 383 24.51 -3.89 3.00
C GLU A 383 24.72 -3.60 4.51
N SER A 384 23.92 -4.27 5.34
CA SER A 384 24.04 -4.07 6.79
C SER A 384 25.46 -4.40 7.25
N LYS A 385 26.12 -3.45 7.92
CA LYS A 385 27.50 -3.61 8.45
C LYS A 385 27.71 -4.86 9.31
N LYS A 386 26.67 -5.59 9.66
CA LYS A 386 26.74 -6.90 10.35
C LYS A 386 27.26 -8.03 9.46
N GLU A 387 27.07 -7.99 8.13
CA GLU A 387 27.62 -9.01 7.23
C GLU A 387 29.13 -8.77 6.96
N GLU A 388 29.58 -7.51 6.96
CA GLU A 388 31.01 -7.23 6.84
C GLU A 388 31.79 -7.67 8.09
N THR A 389 31.20 -7.50 9.29
CA THR A 389 31.83 -8.00 10.53
C THR A 389 31.75 -9.51 10.64
N ALA A 390 30.63 -10.16 10.19
CA ALA A 390 30.53 -11.61 10.15
C ALA A 390 31.46 -12.21 9.08
N LYS A 391 31.55 -11.64 7.87
CA LYS A 391 32.49 -12.07 6.83
C LYS A 391 33.97 -11.80 7.23
N LYS A 392 34.23 -10.66 7.90
CA LYS A 392 35.57 -10.40 8.47
C LYS A 392 35.92 -11.32 9.64
N THR A 393 34.90 -11.69 10.46
CA THR A 393 35.12 -12.61 11.59
C THR A 393 35.20 -14.06 11.10
N GLU A 394 34.46 -14.48 10.07
CA GLU A 394 34.63 -15.78 9.43
C GLU A 394 35.92 -15.89 8.61
N SER A 395 36.33 -14.82 7.88
CA SER A 395 37.60 -14.75 7.18
C SER A 395 38.76 -14.76 8.17
N SER A 396 38.66 -14.00 9.26
CA SER A 396 39.70 -13.99 10.32
C SER A 396 39.67 -15.27 11.18
N ALA A 397 38.53 -15.96 11.27
CA ALA A 397 38.44 -17.28 11.94
C ALA A 397 38.93 -18.42 11.05
N LYS A 398 38.81 -18.32 9.71
CA LYS A 398 39.44 -19.23 8.75
C LYS A 398 40.95 -18.98 8.62
N GLU A 399 41.38 -17.72 8.62
CA GLU A 399 42.80 -17.39 8.64
C GLU A 399 43.53 -17.80 9.94
N LYS A 400 42.83 -17.90 11.08
CA LYS A 400 43.41 -18.41 12.33
C LYS A 400 43.46 -19.92 12.44
N LYS A 401 42.91 -20.67 11.51
CA LYS A 401 42.97 -22.15 11.47
C LYS A 401 43.86 -22.73 10.37
N GLU A 402 44.34 -21.91 9.45
CA GLU A 402 45.43 -22.37 8.56
C GLU A 402 46.77 -22.21 9.27
N SER A 403 47.42 -23.33 9.50
CA SER A 403 48.79 -23.31 10.10
C SER A 403 49.74 -22.51 9.19
N PRO A 404 50.75 -21.83 9.75
CA PRO A 404 51.74 -21.11 8.96
C PRO A 404 52.41 -21.99 7.89
N LEU A 405 52.24 -23.30 8.00
CA LEU A 405 52.79 -24.30 7.07
C LEU A 405 51.92 -24.42 5.80
N ALA A 406 50.65 -24.08 5.86
CA ALA A 406 49.77 -24.17 4.71
C ALA A 406 50.09 -23.18 3.59
N ALA A 407 50.70 -22.04 3.92
CA ALA A 407 51.20 -21.04 2.98
C ALA A 407 52.49 -21.42 2.22
N LYS A 408 53.24 -22.41 2.73
CA LYS A 408 54.50 -22.84 2.13
C LYS A 408 54.29 -23.79 0.94
N THR A 409 55.17 -23.75 -0.02
CA THR A 409 55.19 -24.70 -1.14
C THR A 409 55.69 -26.07 -0.67
N VAL A 410 55.38 -27.15 -1.43
CA VAL A 410 55.83 -28.53 -1.11
C VAL A 410 57.37 -28.60 -0.98
N LYS A 411 58.09 -27.80 -1.75
CA LYS A 411 59.57 -27.73 -1.71
C LYS A 411 60.06 -27.10 -0.39
N GLU A 412 59.44 -26.02 0.05
CA GLU A 412 59.74 -25.34 1.31
C GLU A 412 59.32 -26.17 2.53
N LEU A 413 58.20 -26.93 2.45
CA LEU A 413 57.78 -27.81 3.50
C LEU A 413 58.74 -29.02 3.66
N LYS A 414 59.29 -29.56 2.58
CA LYS A 414 60.30 -30.62 2.62
C LYS A 414 61.62 -30.13 3.21
N ALA A 415 62.07 -28.91 2.81
CA ALA A 415 63.27 -28.31 3.38
C ALA A 415 63.12 -28.01 4.88
N TYR A 416 61.92 -27.53 5.29
CA TYR A 416 61.59 -27.27 6.69
C TYR A 416 61.55 -28.56 7.55
N ALA A 417 61.02 -29.64 7.00
CA ALA A 417 61.02 -30.90 7.69
C ALA A 417 62.42 -31.54 7.84
N GLU A 418 63.26 -31.37 6.81
CA GLU A 418 64.67 -31.81 6.82
C GLU A 418 65.50 -31.01 7.85
N GLU A 419 65.29 -29.67 7.94
CA GLU A 419 65.92 -28.83 8.96
C GLU A 419 65.50 -29.25 10.39
N LYS A 420 64.29 -29.68 10.58
CA LYS A 420 63.74 -30.16 11.86
C LYS A 420 63.98 -31.65 12.13
N GLY A 421 64.65 -32.37 11.24
CA GLY A 421 64.98 -33.80 11.38
C GLY A 421 63.72 -34.69 11.28
N ILE A 422 62.63 -34.24 10.64
CA ILE A 422 61.40 -34.98 10.49
C ILE A 422 61.45 -35.82 9.21
N ALA A 423 61.36 -37.12 9.33
CA ALA A 423 61.35 -38.05 8.20
C ALA A 423 60.02 -37.94 7.42
N LEU A 424 60.10 -37.63 6.12
CA LEU A 424 58.94 -37.54 5.24
C LEU A 424 58.94 -38.67 4.20
N ASP A 425 57.77 -39.17 3.85
CA ASP A 425 57.63 -40.05 2.69
C ASP A 425 57.91 -39.28 1.39
N SER A 426 58.71 -39.85 0.53
CA SER A 426 59.17 -39.25 -0.76
C SER A 426 58.00 -38.95 -1.70
N ARG A 427 56.85 -39.61 -1.56
CA ARG A 427 55.62 -39.46 -2.37
C ARG A 427 54.47 -38.77 -1.65
N ALA A 428 54.70 -38.20 -0.46
CA ALA A 428 53.67 -37.55 0.34
C ALA A 428 53.10 -36.29 -0.38
N LYS A 429 51.79 -36.11 -0.34
CA LYS A 429 51.12 -34.91 -0.84
C LYS A 429 51.27 -33.75 0.16
N LYS A 430 51.07 -32.51 -0.28
CA LYS A 430 51.24 -31.31 0.55
C LYS A 430 50.51 -31.38 1.90
N ALA A 431 49.27 -31.90 1.90
CA ALA A 431 48.46 -32.05 3.11
C ALA A 431 49.09 -33.06 4.11
N ASP A 432 49.64 -34.16 3.61
CA ASP A 432 50.23 -35.23 4.43
C ASP A 432 51.57 -34.74 5.04
N ILE A 433 52.33 -33.94 4.28
CA ILE A 433 53.57 -33.29 4.76
C ILE A 433 53.26 -32.33 5.91
N ILE A 434 52.24 -31.47 5.76
CA ILE A 434 51.85 -30.53 6.80
C ILE A 434 51.39 -31.29 8.06
N ALA A 435 50.56 -32.31 7.92
CA ALA A 435 50.05 -33.11 9.03
C ALA A 435 51.22 -33.83 9.79
N THR A 436 52.22 -34.31 9.04
CA THR A 436 53.43 -34.97 9.63
C THR A 436 54.29 -33.98 10.41
N ILE A 437 54.48 -32.78 9.88
CA ILE A 437 55.25 -31.70 10.55
C ILE A 437 54.51 -31.27 11.82
N GLU A 438 53.22 -30.98 11.73
CA GLU A 438 52.40 -30.59 12.89
C GLU A 438 52.34 -31.66 13.99
N ALA A 439 52.28 -32.91 13.60
CA ALA A 439 52.30 -34.04 14.55
C ALA A 439 53.67 -34.20 15.26
N ALA A 440 54.74 -33.82 14.56
CA ALA A 440 56.10 -33.85 15.15
C ALA A 440 56.36 -32.68 16.08
N GLU A 441 55.79 -31.47 15.77
CA GLU A 441 55.91 -30.26 16.60
C GLU A 441 55.03 -30.31 17.87
N ARG A 442 54.06 -31.20 17.94
CA ARG A 442 53.24 -31.42 19.15
C ARG A 442 53.81 -32.41 20.14
N LYS A 443 54.89 -33.10 19.81
CA LYS A 443 55.65 -33.97 20.70
C LYS A 443 56.84 -33.27 21.31
#